data_6f45f2ccdd5dca8aaabe6a4ccb4a1479
#
_entry.id   6f45f2ccdd5dca8aaabe6a4ccb4a1479
#
_cell.length_a   1.000
_cell.length_b   1.000
_cell.length_c   1.000
_cell.angle_alpha   90.00
_cell.angle_beta   90.00
_cell.angle_gamma   90.00
#
_symmetry.space_group_name_H-M   'P 1'
#
loop_
_entity.id
_entity.type
_entity.pdbx_description
1 polymer ?
#
loop_
_entity_poly.entity_id
_entity_poly.type
_entity_poly.pdbx_seq_one_letter_code
_entity_poly.pdbx_strand_id
1 'polypeptide(L)'
;MPKGYVILTEKVTDPEGMKAYGRAAGAAMGNVKVLAVDTKPQVLEGQWHGHQTVVLEFDSVEDARAWYDSEAYTAARELRQAAAETNAVILSGFPAQ
;
A
#
# COMPACT_ATOMS: atom_id res chain seq x y z
N MET A 1 20.37 -8.50 2.25
CA MET A 1 19.02 -8.88 1.79
C MET A 1 18.34 -7.70 1.12
N PRO A 2 17.67 -7.94 0.00
CA PRO A 2 16.92 -6.85 -0.64
C PRO A 2 15.78 -6.37 0.24
N LYS A 3 15.46 -5.10 0.14
CA LYS A 3 14.27 -4.55 0.76
C LYS A 3 13.01 -5.13 0.11
N GLY A 4 11.91 -5.07 0.81
CA GLY A 4 10.60 -5.39 0.26
C GLY A 4 9.78 -4.13 0.09
N TYR A 5 8.94 -4.09 -0.93
CA TYR A 5 8.09 -2.94 -1.19
C TYR A 5 6.66 -3.42 -1.41
N VAL A 6 5.72 -2.68 -0.86
CA VAL A 6 4.31 -2.86 -1.18
C VAL A 6 3.88 -1.66 -2.01
N ILE A 7 3.32 -1.94 -3.18
CA ILE A 7 2.76 -0.91 -4.04
C ILE A 7 1.26 -1.12 -4.07
N LEU A 8 0.52 -0.07 -3.76
CA LEU A 8 -0.95 -0.08 -3.82
C LEU A 8 -1.39 0.97 -4.82
N THR A 9 -2.23 0.57 -5.77
CA THR A 9 -2.88 1.54 -6.68
C THR A 9 -4.37 1.46 -6.42
N GLU A 10 -5.01 2.61 -6.21
CA GLU A 10 -6.36 2.66 -5.67
C GLU A 10 -7.25 3.58 -6.47
N LYS A 11 -8.41 3.04 -6.85
CA LYS A 11 -9.51 3.83 -7.40
C LYS A 11 -10.56 3.94 -6.31
N VAL A 12 -10.60 5.07 -5.64
CA VAL A 12 -11.50 5.28 -4.50
C VAL A 12 -12.93 5.42 -4.97
N THR A 13 -13.82 4.61 -4.41
CA THR A 13 -15.25 4.64 -4.71
C THR A 13 -16.07 5.16 -3.53
N ASP A 14 -15.49 5.13 -2.33
CA ASP A 14 -16.13 5.62 -1.11
C ASP A 14 -15.09 6.42 -0.29
N PRO A 15 -15.05 7.76 -0.47
CA PRO A 15 -14.07 8.58 0.24
C PRO A 15 -14.16 8.49 1.77
N GLU A 16 -15.35 8.38 2.32
CA GLU A 16 -15.50 8.25 3.77
C GLU A 16 -14.94 6.92 4.28
N GLY A 17 -15.17 5.84 3.53
CA GLY A 17 -14.60 4.54 3.86
C GLY A 17 -13.08 4.58 3.80
N MET A 18 -12.51 5.32 2.85
CA MET A 18 -11.05 5.47 2.76
C MET A 18 -10.47 6.26 3.93
N LYS A 19 -11.22 7.21 4.47
CA LYS A 19 -10.77 7.90 5.68
C LYS A 19 -10.69 6.94 6.87
N ALA A 20 -11.71 6.07 7.01
CA ALA A 20 -11.71 5.04 8.04
C ALA A 20 -10.54 4.08 7.85
N TYR A 21 -10.27 3.67 6.60
CA TYR A 21 -9.11 2.85 6.28
C TYR A 21 -7.81 3.55 6.68
N GLY A 22 -7.67 4.83 6.34
CA GLY A 22 -6.46 5.58 6.67
C GLY A 22 -6.15 5.59 8.16
N ARG A 23 -7.17 5.75 9.00
CA ARG A 23 -6.99 5.71 10.44
C ARG A 23 -6.57 4.32 10.92
N ALA A 24 -7.22 3.28 10.42
CA ALA A 24 -6.91 1.91 10.80
C ALA A 24 -5.53 1.49 10.31
N ALA A 25 -5.19 1.86 9.07
CA ALA A 25 -3.87 1.55 8.50
C ALA A 25 -2.77 2.28 9.26
N GLY A 26 -3.01 3.55 9.64
CA GLY A 26 -2.06 4.29 10.44
C GLY A 26 -1.73 3.60 11.75
N ALA A 27 -2.75 3.04 12.41
CA ALA A 27 -2.54 2.31 13.65
C ALA A 27 -1.78 0.99 13.44
N ALA A 28 -1.84 0.43 12.23
CA ALA A 28 -1.18 -0.84 11.90
C ALA A 28 0.22 -0.65 11.31
N MET A 29 0.68 0.59 11.15
CA MET A 29 1.94 0.87 10.44
C MET A 29 3.19 0.38 11.15
N GLY A 30 3.26 0.55 12.49
CA GLY A 30 4.45 0.15 13.21
C GLY A 30 5.69 0.80 12.62
N ASN A 31 6.65 -0.03 12.18
CA ASN A 31 7.91 0.45 11.62
C ASN A 31 7.89 0.56 10.09
N VAL A 32 6.71 0.50 9.48
CA VAL A 32 6.60 0.59 8.03
C VAL A 32 7.01 1.99 7.58
N LYS A 33 7.84 2.05 6.55
CA LYS A 33 8.30 3.31 6.00
C LYS A 33 7.46 3.66 4.76
N VAL A 34 6.76 4.78 4.84
CA VAL A 34 5.97 5.28 3.69
C VAL A 34 6.91 6.10 2.82
N LEU A 35 7.13 5.64 1.59
CA LEU A 35 8.02 6.34 0.65
C LEU A 35 7.29 7.35 -0.20
N ALA A 36 6.05 7.05 -0.57
CA ALA A 36 5.28 7.95 -1.40
C ALA A 36 3.79 7.69 -1.22
N VAL A 37 3.01 8.76 -1.22
CA VAL A 37 1.55 8.72 -1.37
C VAL A 37 1.22 9.83 -2.33
N ASP A 38 0.64 9.47 -3.48
CA ASP A 38 0.33 10.45 -4.51
C ASP A 38 -1.10 10.23 -4.98
N THR A 39 -1.93 11.25 -4.86
CA THR A 39 -3.34 11.17 -5.24
C THR A 39 -3.58 11.56 -6.69
N LYS A 40 -2.52 11.96 -7.41
CA LYS A 40 -2.63 12.37 -8.80
C LYS A 40 -1.32 12.09 -9.54
N PRO A 41 -0.99 10.80 -9.73
CA PRO A 41 0.27 10.44 -10.38
C PRO A 41 0.36 11.01 -11.79
N GLN A 42 1.57 11.41 -12.16
CA GLN A 42 1.88 11.86 -13.51
C GLN A 42 2.20 10.63 -14.36
N VAL A 43 1.28 10.25 -15.24
CA VAL A 43 1.47 9.08 -16.08
C VAL A 43 2.37 9.46 -17.27
N LEU A 44 3.48 8.74 -17.42
CA LEU A 44 4.43 9.01 -18.48
C LEU A 44 4.14 8.18 -19.73
N GLU A 45 3.66 6.97 -19.54
CA GLU A 45 3.31 6.07 -20.65
C GLU A 45 2.21 5.13 -20.19
N GLY A 46 1.32 4.80 -21.11
CA GLY A 46 0.29 3.80 -20.87
C GLY A 46 -0.83 4.31 -19.97
N GLN A 47 -1.50 3.36 -19.36
CA GLN A 47 -2.61 3.64 -18.47
C GLN A 47 -2.24 3.19 -17.06
N TRP A 48 -2.53 4.05 -16.08
CA TRP A 48 -2.27 3.75 -14.69
C TRP A 48 -3.58 3.43 -13.98
N HIS A 49 -3.56 2.41 -13.14
CA HIS A 49 -4.76 2.05 -12.40
C HIS A 49 -5.00 3.04 -11.27
N GLY A 50 -6.23 3.58 -11.21
CA GLY A 50 -6.65 4.44 -10.13
C GLY A 50 -6.00 5.82 -10.13
N HIS A 51 -6.31 6.57 -9.11
CA HIS A 51 -5.81 7.94 -8.97
C HIS A 51 -4.93 8.11 -7.73
N GLN A 52 -4.74 7.06 -6.94
CA GLN A 52 -3.87 7.12 -5.77
C GLN A 52 -2.89 5.96 -5.80
N THR A 53 -1.63 6.28 -5.56
CA THR A 53 -0.57 5.28 -5.47
C THR A 53 0.16 5.43 -4.15
N VAL A 54 0.39 4.31 -3.47
CA VAL A 54 1.10 4.27 -2.20
C VAL A 54 2.29 3.34 -2.34
N VAL A 55 3.45 3.79 -1.87
CA VAL A 55 4.68 2.97 -1.89
C VAL A 55 5.19 2.85 -0.46
N LEU A 56 5.29 1.62 0.01
CA LEU A 56 5.77 1.30 1.35
C LEU A 56 7.06 0.49 1.26
N GLU A 57 7.96 0.71 2.21
CA GLU A 57 9.23 -0.02 2.25
C GLU A 57 9.32 -0.84 3.54
N PHE A 58 9.84 -2.04 3.42
CA PHE A 58 10.09 -2.97 4.51
C PHE A 58 11.53 -3.46 4.42
N ASP A 59 12.05 -3.97 5.52
CA ASP A 59 13.43 -4.47 5.54
C ASP A 59 13.62 -5.68 4.64
N SER A 60 12.55 -6.44 4.38
CA SER A 60 12.60 -7.60 3.50
C SER A 60 11.23 -7.86 2.89
N VAL A 61 11.21 -8.71 1.85
CA VAL A 61 9.95 -9.19 1.26
C VAL A 61 9.15 -9.96 2.29
N GLU A 62 9.82 -10.76 3.13
CA GLU A 62 9.14 -11.51 4.18
C GLU A 62 8.45 -10.59 5.18
N ASP A 63 9.11 -9.50 5.56
CA ASP A 63 8.50 -8.53 6.47
C ASP A 63 7.29 -7.85 5.83
N ALA A 64 7.37 -7.54 4.54
CA ALA A 64 6.25 -6.96 3.81
C ALA A 64 5.06 -7.91 3.83
N ARG A 65 5.30 -9.20 3.57
CA ARG A 65 4.24 -10.20 3.58
C ARG A 65 3.65 -10.37 4.98
N ALA A 66 4.50 -10.41 5.99
CA ALA A 66 4.04 -10.55 7.38
C ALA A 66 3.15 -9.39 7.79
N TRP A 67 3.52 -8.16 7.40
CA TRP A 67 2.70 -6.99 7.69
C TRP A 67 1.35 -7.07 6.98
N TYR A 68 1.37 -7.43 5.70
CA TYR A 68 0.14 -7.50 4.91
C TYR A 68 -0.84 -8.52 5.49
N ASP A 69 -0.33 -9.63 6.01
CA ASP A 69 -1.15 -10.70 6.57
C ASP A 69 -1.41 -10.54 8.07
N SER A 70 -0.87 -9.49 8.70
CA SER A 70 -1.06 -9.28 10.15
C SER A 70 -2.53 -9.01 10.49
N GLU A 71 -2.92 -9.34 11.73
CA GLU A 71 -4.28 -9.09 12.20
C GLU A 71 -4.62 -7.60 12.13
N ALA A 72 -3.67 -6.76 12.55
CA ALA A 72 -3.88 -5.32 12.58
C ALA A 72 -4.17 -4.78 11.19
N TYR A 73 -3.37 -5.20 10.19
CA TYR A 73 -3.60 -4.69 8.83
C TYR A 73 -4.79 -5.36 8.16
N THR A 74 -5.09 -6.62 8.49
CA THR A 74 -6.22 -7.32 7.90
C THR A 74 -7.53 -6.58 8.16
N ALA A 75 -7.73 -6.07 9.37
CA ALA A 75 -8.92 -5.28 9.68
C ALA A 75 -8.97 -4.00 8.85
N ALA A 76 -7.84 -3.31 8.69
CA ALA A 76 -7.76 -2.11 7.87
C ALA A 76 -8.01 -2.45 6.39
N ARG A 77 -7.41 -3.54 5.91
CA ARG A 77 -7.53 -3.97 4.52
C ARG A 77 -8.98 -4.19 4.11
N GLU A 78 -9.81 -4.75 4.99
CA GLU A 78 -11.22 -4.94 4.70
C GLU A 78 -11.93 -3.62 4.44
N LEU A 79 -11.59 -2.58 5.19
CA LEU A 79 -12.13 -1.24 4.97
C LEU A 79 -11.74 -0.70 3.60
N ARG A 80 -10.48 -0.89 3.21
CA ARG A 80 -10.00 -0.46 1.91
C ARG A 80 -10.70 -1.21 0.78
N GLN A 81 -10.85 -2.53 0.92
CA GLN A 81 -11.48 -3.36 -0.10
C GLN A 81 -12.93 -2.94 -0.33
N ALA A 82 -13.61 -2.47 0.70
CA ALA A 82 -14.98 -1.99 0.57
C ALA A 82 -15.05 -0.57 -0.02
N ALA A 83 -13.97 0.20 0.06
CA ALA A 83 -13.99 1.62 -0.30
C ALA A 83 -13.23 1.96 -1.58
N ALA A 84 -12.50 1.01 -2.15
CA ALA A 84 -11.69 1.27 -3.34
C ALA A 84 -11.43 -0.01 -4.12
N GLU A 85 -11.32 0.14 -5.44
CA GLU A 85 -10.77 -0.91 -6.28
C GLU A 85 -9.26 -0.79 -6.19
N THR A 86 -8.58 -1.83 -5.73
CA THR A 86 -7.16 -1.76 -5.42
C THR A 86 -6.39 -2.87 -6.12
N ASN A 87 -5.24 -2.52 -6.67
CA ASN A 87 -4.23 -3.50 -7.04
C ASN A 87 -3.10 -3.39 -6.03
N ALA A 88 -2.59 -4.52 -5.58
CA ALA A 88 -1.53 -4.56 -4.59
C ALA A 88 -0.49 -5.58 -5.00
N VAL A 89 0.77 -5.21 -4.89
CA VAL A 89 1.89 -6.11 -5.20
C VAL A 89 2.97 -5.96 -4.14
N ILE A 90 3.74 -7.02 -3.95
CA ILE A 90 4.98 -6.98 -3.19
C ILE A 90 6.11 -7.10 -4.19
N LEU A 91 7.07 -6.19 -4.11
CA LEU A 91 8.25 -6.22 -4.96
C LEU A 91 9.49 -6.47 -4.11
N SER A 92 10.45 -7.18 -4.69
CA SER A 92 11.78 -7.30 -4.11
C SER A 92 12.61 -6.12 -4.60
N GLY A 93 13.33 -5.48 -3.70
CA GLY A 93 14.22 -4.40 -4.06
C GLY A 93 15.34 -4.90 -4.96
N PHE A 94 15.89 -3.99 -5.75
CA PHE A 94 17.07 -4.33 -6.54
C PHE A 94 18.18 -4.71 -5.56
N PRO A 95 18.82 -5.85 -5.76
CA PRO A 95 19.78 -6.32 -4.77
C PRO A 95 20.87 -5.29 -4.51
N ALA A 96 20.97 -4.87 -3.25
CA ALA A 96 22.07 -4.03 -2.84
C ALA A 96 23.32 -4.90 -2.81
N GLN A 97 24.36 -4.41 -3.36
CA GLN A 97 25.62 -5.13 -3.46
C GLN A 97 26.57 -4.77 -2.35
#